data_893f79cbe594c8078c6c8b2f6d590db2
#
_entry.id   893f79cbe594c8078c6c8b2f6d590db2
#
_cell.length_a   1.000
_cell.length_b   1.000
_cell.length_c   1.000
_cell.angle_alpha   90.00
_cell.angle_beta   90.00
_cell.angle_gamma   90.00
#
_symmetry.space_group_name_H-M   'P 1'
#
loop_
_entity.id
_entity.type
_entity.pdbx_description
1 polymer ?
#
loop_
_entity_poly.entity_id
_entity_poly.type
_entity_poly.pdbx_seq_one_letter_code
_entity_poly.pdbx_strand_id
1 'polypeptide(L)'
;MPGLARTLVLVFAALCLSGCLSTRGTGQAAAPSIAQGALGSELVGMGLGGSAQQAALKAEYQALQFGAVGQPVPWQDGAFAGQVVPTQLYRVGSQDCRGYTHTVTRQGRTVQQVGSACRTGDVWTPVA
;
A
#
# COMPACT_ATOMS: atom_id res chain seq x y z
N MET A 1 37.70 -43.86 42.61
CA MET A 1 38.01 -43.19 41.33
C MET A 1 37.00 -42.06 41.12
N PRO A 2 37.31 -40.86 41.52
CA PRO A 2 36.38 -39.76 41.33
C PRO A 2 36.66 -39.08 39.99
N GLY A 3 36.12 -39.59 38.95
CA GLY A 3 36.39 -39.02 37.64
C GLY A 3 35.26 -39.03 36.66
N LEU A 4 34.25 -39.81 36.90
CA LEU A 4 33.13 -40.00 35.95
C LEU A 4 31.91 -39.14 36.22
N ALA A 5 31.84 -38.49 37.37
CA ALA A 5 30.64 -37.69 37.72
C ALA A 5 30.72 -36.22 37.26
N ARG A 6 31.87 -35.80 36.71
CA ARG A 6 32.04 -34.40 36.34
C ARG A 6 31.79 -34.09 34.86
N THR A 7 31.70 -35.10 34.05
CA THR A 7 31.50 -34.91 32.60
C THR A 7 30.04 -34.97 32.18
N LEU A 8 29.15 -35.32 33.06
CA LEU A 8 27.73 -35.45 32.73
C LEU A 8 26.91 -34.18 32.98
N VAL A 9 27.50 -33.18 33.63
CA VAL A 9 26.79 -31.94 33.97
C VAL A 9 26.96 -30.85 32.90
N LEU A 10 27.94 -31.02 32.02
CA LEU A 10 28.21 -29.99 30.98
C LEU A 10 27.47 -30.17 29.66
N VAL A 11 26.74 -31.26 29.50
CA VAL A 11 25.99 -31.56 28.28
C VAL A 11 24.55 -31.02 28.31
N PHE A 12 24.05 -30.68 29.49
CA PHE A 12 22.65 -30.24 29.63
C PHE A 12 22.42 -28.73 29.52
N ALA A 13 23.47 -27.96 29.42
CA ALA A 13 23.36 -26.48 29.32
C ALA A 13 23.28 -25.95 27.89
N ALA A 14 23.33 -26.81 26.88
CA ALA A 14 23.38 -26.38 25.49
C ALA A 14 22.05 -26.48 24.71
N LEU A 15 20.96 -26.84 25.38
CA LEU A 15 19.69 -27.09 24.67
C LEU A 15 18.60 -26.02 24.85
N CYS A 16 18.92 -24.90 25.44
CA CYS A 16 17.93 -23.84 25.63
C CYS A 16 18.11 -22.63 24.75
N LEU A 17 18.83 -22.72 23.64
CA LEU A 17 18.92 -21.70 22.61
C LEU A 17 18.20 -22.10 21.33
N SER A 18 17.09 -22.81 21.45
CA SER A 18 16.05 -22.73 20.42
C SER A 18 15.43 -21.35 20.54
N GLY A 19 16.23 -20.34 20.20
CA GLY A 19 15.73 -19.01 20.04
C GLY A 19 14.51 -19.07 19.15
N CYS A 20 13.46 -18.44 19.58
CA CYS A 20 12.38 -18.04 18.73
C CYS A 20 12.98 -17.39 17.49
N LEU A 21 13.16 -18.15 16.43
CA LEU A 21 13.08 -17.59 15.11
C LEU A 21 11.64 -17.13 14.98
N SER A 22 11.38 -15.96 15.52
CA SER A 22 10.32 -15.15 14.97
C SER A 22 10.68 -15.01 13.51
N THR A 23 10.13 -15.84 12.66
CA THR A 23 9.88 -15.44 11.31
C THR A 23 9.13 -14.14 11.48
N ARG A 24 9.86 -13.05 11.46
CA ARG A 24 9.33 -11.82 10.96
C ARG A 24 8.90 -12.20 9.56
N GLY A 25 7.68 -12.67 9.44
CA GLY A 25 6.97 -12.42 8.23
C GLY A 25 7.27 -10.98 7.97
N THR A 26 7.92 -10.68 6.86
CA THR A 26 7.93 -9.36 6.31
C THR A 26 6.47 -8.99 6.27
N GLY A 27 5.99 -8.38 7.35
CA GLY A 27 4.75 -7.67 7.35
C GLY A 27 4.98 -6.59 6.31
N GLN A 28 4.73 -6.93 5.07
CA GLN A 28 4.34 -5.93 4.12
C GLN A 28 3.21 -5.24 4.84
N ALA A 29 3.48 -4.05 5.34
CA ALA A 29 2.43 -3.16 5.74
C ALA A 29 1.43 -3.23 4.59
N ALA A 30 0.27 -3.83 4.85
CA ALA A 30 -0.77 -3.94 3.84
C ALA A 30 -0.89 -2.55 3.29
N ALA A 31 -0.61 -2.39 1.99
CA ALA A 31 -0.78 -1.11 1.35
C ALA A 31 -2.17 -0.65 1.75
N PRO A 32 -2.32 0.56 2.30
CA PRO A 32 -3.61 1.03 2.73
C PRO A 32 -4.57 0.77 1.58
N SER A 33 -5.51 -0.11 1.82
CA SER A 33 -6.44 -0.52 0.79
C SER A 33 -7.35 0.65 0.51
N ILE A 34 -7.04 1.37 -0.54
CA ILE A 34 -8.13 1.90 -1.32
C ILE A 34 -8.85 0.65 -1.77
N ALA A 35 -10.12 0.50 -1.37
CA ALA A 35 -10.88 -0.72 -1.59
C ALA A 35 -10.70 -1.21 -3.03
N GLN A 36 -10.64 -2.52 -3.19
CA GLN A 36 -10.53 -3.16 -4.48
C GLN A 36 -11.49 -2.52 -5.48
N GLY A 37 -10.96 -1.95 -6.56
CA GLY A 37 -11.73 -1.25 -7.58
C GLY A 37 -11.56 0.26 -7.61
N ALA A 38 -10.64 0.83 -6.83
CA ALA A 38 -10.32 2.26 -6.90
C ALA A 38 -9.74 2.67 -8.24
N LEU A 39 -9.01 1.77 -8.88
CA LEU A 39 -8.56 1.99 -10.25
C LEU A 39 -9.75 1.76 -11.18
N GLY A 40 -10.22 2.81 -11.81
CA GLY A 40 -11.27 2.71 -12.81
C GLY A 40 -10.92 1.74 -13.95
N SER A 41 -11.95 1.26 -14.63
CA SER A 41 -11.81 0.29 -15.73
C SER A 41 -10.84 0.75 -16.82
N GLU A 42 -10.72 2.05 -17.05
CA GLU A 42 -9.82 2.60 -18.05
C GLU A 42 -8.35 2.40 -17.69
N LEU A 43 -7.99 2.56 -16.41
CA LEU A 43 -6.64 2.31 -15.92
C LEU A 43 -6.32 0.81 -15.92
N VAL A 44 -7.26 -0.02 -15.52
CA VAL A 44 -7.14 -1.48 -15.60
C VAL A 44 -6.97 -1.92 -17.06
N GLY A 45 -7.68 -1.30 -17.99
CA GLY A 45 -7.58 -1.55 -19.42
C GLY A 45 -6.20 -1.25 -20.03
N MET A 46 -5.37 -0.46 -19.35
CA MET A 46 -3.97 -0.23 -19.74
C MET A 46 -3.03 -1.39 -19.38
N GLY A 47 -3.53 -2.44 -18.74
CA GLY A 47 -2.72 -3.54 -18.23
C GLY A 47 -2.03 -3.23 -16.90
N LEU A 48 -2.55 -2.27 -16.15
CA LEU A 48 -2.04 -1.93 -14.82
C LEU A 48 -2.29 -3.09 -13.86
N GLY A 49 -1.23 -3.72 -13.40
CA GLY A 49 -1.28 -4.86 -12.48
C GLY A 49 -0.01 -4.97 -11.68
N GLY A 50 0.04 -5.93 -10.74
CA GLY A 50 1.23 -6.20 -9.92
C GLY A 50 1.74 -4.98 -9.17
N SER A 51 3.04 -4.74 -9.22
CA SER A 51 3.70 -3.63 -8.52
C SER A 51 3.27 -2.25 -9.02
N ALA A 52 2.98 -2.11 -10.32
CA ALA A 52 2.49 -0.85 -10.89
C ALA A 52 1.11 -0.49 -10.34
N GLN A 53 0.23 -1.47 -10.19
CA GLN A 53 -1.09 -1.26 -9.57
C GLN A 53 -0.94 -0.81 -8.12
N GLN A 54 -0.05 -1.43 -7.36
CA GLN A 54 0.21 -1.04 -5.97
C GLN A 54 0.80 0.38 -5.87
N ALA A 55 1.71 0.74 -6.77
CA ALA A 55 2.26 2.08 -6.83
C ALA A 55 1.18 3.13 -7.12
N ALA A 56 0.30 2.84 -8.06
CA ALA A 56 -0.83 3.69 -8.40
C ALA A 56 -1.82 3.86 -7.23
N LEU A 57 -2.18 2.78 -6.55
CA LEU A 57 -3.06 2.80 -5.38
C LEU A 57 -2.43 3.55 -4.21
N LYS A 58 -1.14 3.38 -3.99
CA LYS A 58 -0.42 4.13 -2.96
C LYS A 58 -0.43 5.63 -3.24
N ALA A 59 -0.25 6.03 -4.49
CA ALA A 59 -0.32 7.43 -4.89
C ALA A 59 -1.72 8.01 -4.70
N GLU A 60 -2.77 7.27 -5.02
CA GLU A 60 -4.16 7.68 -4.74
C GLU A 60 -4.39 7.88 -3.24
N TYR A 61 -3.94 6.93 -2.42
CA TYR A 61 -4.05 7.08 -0.97
C TYR A 61 -3.29 8.30 -0.45
N GLN A 62 -2.07 8.51 -0.91
CA GLN A 62 -1.27 9.69 -0.53
C GLN A 62 -1.98 11.00 -0.91
N ALA A 63 -2.55 11.06 -2.08
CA ALA A 63 -3.29 12.23 -2.55
C ALA A 63 -4.55 12.47 -1.72
N LEU A 64 -5.33 11.43 -1.48
CA LEU A 64 -6.59 11.51 -0.74
C LEU A 64 -6.36 11.86 0.73
N GLN A 65 -5.41 11.20 1.38
CA GLN A 65 -5.19 11.34 2.83
C GLN A 65 -4.37 12.57 3.19
N PHE A 66 -3.33 12.88 2.42
CA PHE A 66 -2.34 13.89 2.78
C PHE A 66 -2.14 14.97 1.72
N GLY A 67 -2.67 14.80 0.51
CA GLY A 67 -2.37 15.70 -0.59
C GLY A 67 -2.95 17.10 -0.40
N ALA A 68 -2.20 18.10 -0.83
CA ALA A 68 -2.72 19.46 -0.96
C ALA A 68 -3.56 19.59 -2.23
N VAL A 69 -4.62 20.38 -2.18
CA VAL A 69 -5.51 20.63 -3.32
C VAL A 69 -4.72 21.06 -4.54
N GLY A 70 -4.90 20.37 -5.67
CA GLY A 70 -4.27 20.71 -6.93
C GLY A 70 -2.80 20.32 -7.04
N GLN A 71 -2.19 19.73 -6.01
CA GLN A 71 -0.79 19.31 -6.04
C GLN A 71 -0.68 17.86 -6.52
N PRO A 72 0.07 17.60 -7.59
CA PRO A 72 0.27 16.26 -8.09
C PRO A 72 1.05 15.40 -7.11
N VAL A 73 0.61 14.16 -6.93
CA VAL A 73 1.36 13.09 -6.27
C VAL A 73 1.86 12.15 -7.35
N PRO A 74 3.12 12.24 -7.75
CA PRO A 74 3.67 11.43 -8.82
C PRO A 74 4.02 10.02 -8.34
N TRP A 75 3.97 9.08 -9.27
CA TRP A 75 4.47 7.72 -9.07
C TRP A 75 5.03 7.15 -10.37
N GLN A 76 5.88 6.16 -10.24
CA GLN A 76 6.46 5.45 -11.36
C GLN A 76 6.73 4.00 -10.98
N ASP A 77 6.47 3.10 -11.89
CA ASP A 77 6.82 1.68 -11.78
C ASP A 77 7.00 1.08 -13.18
N GLY A 78 8.24 0.67 -13.47
CA GLY A 78 8.58 0.10 -14.77
C GLY A 78 8.22 1.01 -15.95
N ALA A 79 7.41 0.49 -16.86
CA ALA A 79 6.96 1.22 -18.04
C ALA A 79 5.82 2.21 -17.75
N PHE A 80 5.28 2.20 -16.54
CA PHE A 80 4.20 3.09 -16.13
C PHE A 80 4.71 4.30 -15.37
N ALA A 81 4.14 5.44 -15.66
CA ALA A 81 4.29 6.65 -14.87
C ALA A 81 2.94 7.32 -14.72
N GLY A 82 2.71 7.95 -13.59
CA GLY A 82 1.44 8.62 -13.37
C GLY A 82 1.51 9.68 -12.30
N GLN A 83 0.40 10.31 -12.09
CA GLN A 83 0.19 11.28 -11.01
C GLN A 83 -1.26 11.29 -10.58
N VAL A 84 -1.48 11.58 -9.32
CA VAL A 84 -2.80 11.79 -8.75
C VAL A 84 -2.90 13.21 -8.23
N VAL A 85 -3.92 13.93 -8.68
CA VAL A 85 -4.18 15.31 -8.24
C VAL A 85 -5.47 15.33 -7.43
N PRO A 86 -5.41 15.62 -6.11
CA PRO A 86 -6.60 15.69 -5.28
C PRO A 86 -7.32 17.03 -5.44
N THR A 87 -8.62 16.99 -5.24
CA THR A 87 -9.46 18.20 -5.14
C THR A 87 -9.74 18.56 -3.68
N GLN A 88 -10.63 19.49 -3.44
CA GLN A 88 -11.05 19.87 -2.09
C GLN A 88 -11.76 18.74 -1.37
N LEU A 89 -11.59 18.71 -0.05
CA LEU A 89 -12.42 17.89 0.83
C LEU A 89 -13.85 18.43 0.85
N TYR A 90 -14.82 17.52 0.85
CA TYR A 90 -16.22 17.85 1.05
C TYR A 90 -16.87 16.80 1.96
N ARG A 91 -18.01 17.13 2.53
CA ARG A 91 -18.73 16.22 3.42
C ARG A 91 -20.02 15.72 2.80
N VAL A 92 -20.26 14.42 2.97
CA VAL A 92 -21.55 13.79 2.71
C VAL A 92 -22.01 13.16 4.03
N GLY A 93 -23.01 13.75 4.66
CA GLY A 93 -23.38 13.36 6.03
C GLY A 93 -22.23 13.58 6.99
N SER A 94 -21.77 12.51 7.65
CA SER A 94 -20.62 12.52 8.56
C SER A 94 -19.31 12.07 7.93
N GLN A 95 -19.32 11.71 6.63
CA GLN A 95 -18.13 11.25 5.93
C GLN A 95 -17.38 12.38 5.24
N ASP A 96 -16.07 12.37 5.37
CA ASP A 96 -15.18 13.16 4.55
C ASP A 96 -14.99 12.46 3.20
N CYS A 97 -15.17 13.20 2.13
CA CYS A 97 -15.02 12.73 0.76
C CYS A 97 -14.05 13.65 0.01
N ARG A 98 -13.44 13.11 -1.04
CA ARG A 98 -12.50 13.86 -1.87
C ARG A 98 -12.50 13.33 -3.28
N GLY A 99 -12.49 14.27 -4.24
CA GLY A 99 -12.27 13.95 -5.63
C GLY A 99 -10.78 13.88 -5.97
N TYR A 100 -10.47 13.20 -7.06
CA TYR A 100 -9.12 13.14 -7.60
C TYR A 100 -9.14 12.91 -9.11
N THR A 101 -8.03 13.29 -9.74
CA THR A 101 -7.74 12.95 -11.13
C THR A 101 -6.46 12.13 -11.16
N HIS A 102 -6.53 10.92 -11.66
CA HIS A 102 -5.39 10.03 -11.84
C HIS A 102 -5.03 9.95 -13.32
N THR A 103 -3.83 10.36 -13.66
CA THR A 103 -3.30 10.30 -15.02
C THR A 103 -2.21 9.25 -15.07
N VAL A 104 -2.28 8.33 -16.03
CA VAL A 104 -1.29 7.25 -16.20
C VAL A 104 -0.81 7.25 -17.65
N THR A 105 0.49 7.16 -17.82
CA THR A 105 1.15 7.07 -19.12
C THR A 105 1.94 5.77 -19.22
N ARG A 106 1.78 5.10 -20.33
CA ARG A 106 2.56 3.93 -20.73
C ARG A 106 2.84 3.99 -22.23
N GLN A 107 4.12 3.93 -22.61
CA GLN A 107 4.54 3.88 -24.03
C GLN A 107 3.87 4.96 -24.89
N GLY A 108 3.86 6.21 -24.41
CA GLY A 108 3.28 7.34 -25.13
C GLY A 108 1.74 7.41 -25.08
N ARG A 109 1.06 6.40 -24.54
CA ARG A 109 -0.38 6.43 -24.31
C ARG A 109 -0.68 6.99 -22.93
N THR A 110 -1.55 7.99 -22.87
CA THR A 110 -2.00 8.61 -21.62
C THR A 110 -3.49 8.39 -21.43
N VAL A 111 -3.85 7.92 -20.24
CA VAL A 111 -5.25 7.76 -19.81
C VAL A 111 -5.47 8.57 -18.54
N GLN A 112 -6.60 9.22 -18.45
CA GLN A 112 -7.02 10.01 -17.31
C GLN A 112 -8.30 9.41 -16.71
N GLN A 113 -8.28 9.19 -15.41
CA GLN A 113 -9.42 8.73 -14.64
C GLN A 113 -9.80 9.78 -13.61
N VAL A 114 -11.04 10.24 -13.64
CA VAL A 114 -11.61 11.11 -12.61
C VAL A 114 -12.39 10.24 -11.64
N GLY A 115 -12.17 10.41 -10.36
CA GLY A 115 -12.83 9.65 -9.33
C GLY A 115 -13.14 10.48 -8.08
N SER A 116 -13.87 9.87 -7.18
CA SER A 116 -14.13 10.37 -5.84
C SER A 116 -14.10 9.21 -4.86
N ALA A 117 -13.68 9.48 -3.64
CA ALA A 117 -13.68 8.51 -2.55
C ALA A 117 -14.14 9.15 -1.25
N CYS A 118 -14.78 8.37 -0.40
CA CYS A 118 -15.17 8.78 0.95
C CYS A 118 -14.44 7.95 1.99
N ARG A 119 -14.15 8.54 3.13
CA ARG A 119 -13.31 7.97 4.16
C ARG A 119 -14.12 7.42 5.33
N THR A 120 -13.76 6.21 5.76
CA THR A 120 -14.15 5.64 7.05
C THR A 120 -12.87 5.26 7.79
N GLY A 121 -12.57 5.92 8.91
CA GLY A 121 -11.25 5.81 9.55
C GLY A 121 -10.15 6.24 8.58
N ASP A 122 -9.18 5.35 8.33
CA ASP A 122 -8.10 5.57 7.37
C ASP A 122 -8.35 4.90 6.00
N VAL A 123 -9.55 4.38 5.79
CA VAL A 123 -9.91 3.66 4.57
C VAL A 123 -10.72 4.57 3.64
N TRP A 124 -10.19 4.78 2.45
CA TRP A 124 -10.88 5.48 1.38
C TRP A 124 -11.57 4.49 0.47
N THR A 125 -12.87 4.66 0.29
CA THR A 125 -13.70 3.81 -0.57
C THR A 125 -14.19 4.63 -1.75
N PRO A 126 -13.93 4.20 -2.99
CA PRO A 126 -14.45 4.88 -4.17
C PRO A 126 -15.96 4.94 -4.15
N VAL A 127 -16.49 6.06 -4.62
CA VAL A 127 -17.92 6.26 -4.83
C VAL A 127 -18.20 6.40 -6.31
N ALA A 128 -19.28 5.80 -6.72
CA ALA A 128 -19.72 5.86 -8.10
C ALA A 128 -20.32 7.24 -8.43
#